data_78595b71868c6562ba4744b04a1e45c5
#
_entry.id   78595b71868c6562ba4744b04a1e45c5
#
_cell.length_a   1.000
_cell.length_b   1.000
_cell.length_c   1.000
_cell.angle_alpha   90.00
_cell.angle_beta   90.00
_cell.angle_gamma   90.00
#
_symmetry.space_group_name_H-M   'P 1'
#
loop_
_entity.id
_entity.type
_entity.pdbx_description
1 polymer ?
#
loop_
_entity_poly.entity_id
_entity_poly.type
_entity_poly.pdbx_seq_one_letter_code
_entity_poly.pdbx_strand_id
1 'polypeptide(L)'
;IPERDDLGIGGCWNIGIHHEKCGKFAVQLDSDDVYKDEHSLQIIIDTFYKQKCAMVIGTYMMTNFDMQEIAPGIIDHKEWTPDNGRNNALRINGLGAPRAFYTPILREIKVPNTSYGEDYALGLKISHDYQIGRIYDVIYLCRRWEGNSDAALPVEKINQNNLYKDRLRTWELEQRILQQETTLEKIQQKIEQLFQKQTLSWELAKENYQALEQYRSRTKEISKWFGNQGLAANLFLNPKRILSATAQTNTASIHSRPCFLCQTNRPQEQEFISYRNYQILVNPYPIFKHHFTIVDKEHKSQSIVGRFKDMIEFTDIM
;
A
#
# COMPACT_ATOMS: atom_id res chain seq x y z
N ILE A 1 0.53 35.23 -17.59
CA ILE A 1 -0.02 34.44 -18.71
C ILE A 1 1.17 33.99 -19.53
N PRO A 2 1.29 32.68 -19.85
CA PRO A 2 2.36 32.19 -20.72
C PRO A 2 2.28 32.82 -22.11
N GLU A 3 3.44 33.13 -22.68
CA GLU A 3 3.52 33.67 -24.06
C GLU A 3 3.52 32.58 -25.14
N ARG A 4 3.57 31.30 -24.73
CA ARG A 4 3.57 30.13 -25.60
C ARG A 4 2.15 29.69 -25.93
N ASP A 5 1.91 29.27 -27.14
CA ASP A 5 0.63 28.80 -27.70
C ASP A 5 0.54 27.26 -27.84
N ASP A 6 1.67 26.54 -27.57
CA ASP A 6 1.77 25.09 -27.61
C ASP A 6 1.51 24.41 -26.27
N LEU A 7 0.98 25.14 -25.28
CA LEU A 7 0.73 24.63 -23.94
C LEU A 7 -0.75 24.28 -23.76
N GLY A 8 -0.98 23.04 -23.31
CA GLY A 8 -2.23 22.65 -22.68
C GLY A 8 -2.34 23.17 -21.25
N ILE A 9 -3.43 22.85 -20.57
CA ILE A 9 -3.69 23.24 -19.16
C ILE A 9 -2.51 22.81 -18.27
N GLY A 10 -2.06 21.56 -18.40
CA GLY A 10 -0.95 21.03 -17.61
C GLY A 10 0.38 21.73 -17.88
N GLY A 11 0.62 22.13 -19.13
CA GLY A 11 1.79 22.93 -19.49
C GLY A 11 1.79 24.30 -18.84
N CYS A 12 0.63 24.98 -18.83
CA CYS A 12 0.44 26.25 -18.13
C CYS A 12 0.67 26.10 -16.62
N TRP A 13 0.16 25.03 -16.02
CA TRP A 13 0.38 24.75 -14.61
C TRP A 13 1.87 24.56 -14.29
N ASN A 14 2.63 23.86 -15.14
CA ASN A 14 4.07 23.70 -14.93
C ASN A 14 4.80 25.03 -14.89
N ILE A 15 4.45 26.02 -15.75
CA ILE A 15 5.04 27.35 -15.71
C ILE A 15 4.73 28.03 -14.35
N GLY A 16 3.47 27.99 -13.91
CA GLY A 16 3.05 28.58 -12.64
C GLY A 16 3.75 27.94 -11.45
N ILE A 17 3.82 26.61 -11.42
CA ILE A 17 4.41 25.83 -10.34
C ILE A 17 5.92 26.07 -10.21
N HIS A 18 6.64 26.24 -11.34
CA HIS A 18 8.07 26.49 -11.34
C HIS A 18 8.44 27.97 -11.18
N HIS A 19 7.44 28.86 -11.18
CA HIS A 19 7.70 30.28 -10.92
C HIS A 19 8.22 30.50 -9.49
N GLU A 20 9.14 31.45 -9.32
CA GLU A 20 9.77 31.76 -8.02
C GLU A 20 8.78 32.16 -6.92
N LYS A 21 7.68 32.81 -7.31
CA LYS A 21 6.61 33.23 -6.38
C LYS A 21 5.63 32.12 -6.00
N CYS A 22 5.76 30.93 -6.58
CA CYS A 22 4.92 29.80 -6.19
C CYS A 22 5.29 29.33 -4.79
N GLY A 23 4.32 29.36 -3.87
CA GLY A 23 4.51 29.01 -2.45
C GLY A 23 4.73 27.52 -2.20
N LYS A 24 4.76 27.16 -0.92
CA LYS A 24 4.94 25.78 -0.45
C LYS A 24 3.81 24.85 -0.90
N PHE A 25 2.60 25.39 -1.03
CA PHE A 25 1.43 24.68 -1.51
C PHE A 25 0.86 25.41 -2.73
N ALA A 26 0.45 24.65 -3.73
CA ALA A 26 -0.28 25.12 -4.89
C ALA A 26 -1.72 24.61 -4.81
N VAL A 27 -2.70 25.50 -4.98
CA VAL A 27 -4.12 25.18 -4.90
C VAL A 27 -4.79 25.57 -6.21
N GLN A 28 -5.53 24.65 -6.81
CA GLN A 28 -6.28 24.93 -8.03
C GLN A 28 -7.59 25.65 -7.70
N LEU A 29 -7.89 26.65 -8.50
CA LEU A 29 -9.19 27.30 -8.57
C LEU A 29 -9.51 27.51 -10.05
N ASP A 30 -10.60 26.94 -10.52
CA ASP A 30 -11.06 27.14 -11.88
C ASP A 30 -11.70 28.55 -11.99
N SER A 31 -11.58 29.19 -13.16
CA SER A 31 -11.91 30.62 -13.31
C SER A 31 -13.39 30.96 -13.12
N ASP A 32 -14.25 29.98 -13.26
CA ASP A 32 -15.71 30.08 -13.10
C ASP A 32 -16.21 29.54 -11.76
N ASP A 33 -15.31 29.00 -10.91
CA ASP A 33 -15.64 28.42 -9.61
C ASP A 33 -15.27 29.35 -8.44
N VAL A 34 -15.69 28.98 -7.23
CA VAL A 34 -15.34 29.69 -6.00
C VAL A 34 -15.12 28.73 -4.83
N TYR A 35 -14.28 29.14 -3.88
CA TYR A 35 -14.24 28.47 -2.57
C TYR A 35 -15.53 28.78 -1.81
N LYS A 36 -15.97 27.82 -0.99
CA LYS A 36 -17.21 27.94 -0.23
C LYS A 36 -17.22 29.16 0.70
N ASP A 37 -16.11 29.39 1.38
CA ASP A 37 -15.95 30.45 2.37
C ASP A 37 -14.47 30.80 2.59
N GLU A 38 -14.23 31.78 3.46
CA GLU A 38 -12.88 32.27 3.81
C GLU A 38 -12.00 31.26 4.55
N HIS A 39 -12.57 30.19 5.10
CA HIS A 39 -11.84 29.16 5.82
C HIS A 39 -11.35 28.03 4.93
N SER A 40 -11.86 27.91 3.70
CA SER A 40 -11.60 26.80 2.80
C SER A 40 -10.11 26.56 2.56
N LEU A 41 -9.32 27.62 2.36
CA LEU A 41 -7.87 27.49 2.16
C LEU A 41 -7.14 27.04 3.43
N GLN A 42 -7.56 27.51 4.61
CA GLN A 42 -6.97 27.07 5.88
C GLN A 42 -7.25 25.58 6.13
N ILE A 43 -8.46 25.12 5.87
CA ILE A 43 -8.83 23.70 5.96
C ILE A 43 -7.94 22.83 5.08
N ILE A 44 -7.64 23.27 3.86
CA ILE A 44 -6.74 22.57 2.94
C ILE A 44 -5.33 22.46 3.54
N ILE A 45 -4.78 23.58 4.05
CA ILE A 45 -3.43 23.62 4.63
C ILE A 45 -3.35 22.74 5.89
N ASP A 46 -4.32 22.81 6.77
CA ASP A 46 -4.39 21.99 7.98
C ASP A 46 -4.45 20.49 7.63
N THR A 47 -5.15 20.14 6.56
CA THR A 47 -5.23 18.77 6.05
C THR A 47 -3.88 18.24 5.61
N PHE A 48 -3.05 19.03 4.92
CA PHE A 48 -1.68 18.63 4.55
C PHE A 48 -0.87 18.23 5.78
N TYR A 49 -0.90 19.03 6.84
CA TYR A 49 -0.14 18.74 8.06
C TYR A 49 -0.74 17.58 8.86
N LYS A 50 -2.05 17.53 8.99
CA LYS A 50 -2.75 16.50 9.77
C LYS A 50 -2.63 15.11 9.12
N GLN A 51 -2.81 15.03 7.81
CA GLN A 51 -2.79 13.76 7.08
C GLN A 51 -1.43 13.41 6.46
N LYS A 52 -0.43 14.30 6.57
CA LYS A 52 0.95 14.11 6.05
C LYS A 52 0.96 13.64 4.61
N CYS A 53 0.25 14.34 3.73
CA CYS A 53 0.02 13.97 2.35
C CYS A 53 0.71 14.92 1.36
N ALA A 54 0.90 14.47 0.11
CA ALA A 54 1.50 15.25 -0.97
C ALA A 54 0.46 15.97 -1.85
N MET A 55 -0.78 15.53 -1.79
CA MET A 55 -1.93 16.11 -2.46
C MET A 55 -3.14 16.05 -1.53
N VAL A 56 -4.05 17.02 -1.65
CA VAL A 56 -5.34 17.04 -0.98
C VAL A 56 -6.43 17.18 -2.02
N ILE A 57 -7.49 16.40 -1.89
CA ILE A 57 -8.72 16.57 -2.65
C ILE A 57 -9.89 16.89 -1.73
N GLY A 58 -10.75 17.79 -2.16
CA GLY A 58 -11.92 18.24 -1.41
C GLY A 58 -13.22 17.55 -1.83
N THR A 59 -14.27 17.97 -1.22
CA THR A 59 -15.66 17.74 -1.60
C THR A 59 -16.22 19.04 -2.16
N TYR A 60 -16.97 18.96 -3.25
CA TYR A 60 -17.57 20.14 -3.85
C TYR A 60 -19.07 19.98 -4.07
N MET A 61 -19.73 21.10 -4.21
CA MET A 61 -21.15 21.16 -4.54
C MET A 61 -21.35 21.79 -5.91
N MET A 62 -22.19 21.19 -6.72
CA MET A 62 -22.60 21.73 -8.01
C MET A 62 -23.62 22.84 -7.79
N THR A 63 -23.36 24.02 -8.32
CA THR A 63 -24.24 25.19 -8.20
C THR A 63 -24.44 25.89 -9.54
N ASN A 64 -25.47 26.72 -9.61
CA ASN A 64 -25.57 27.78 -10.62
C ASN A 64 -24.76 29.03 -10.17
N PHE A 65 -24.78 30.10 -10.96
CA PHE A 65 -24.07 31.35 -10.63
C PHE A 65 -24.74 32.14 -9.46
N ASP A 66 -25.97 31.82 -9.11
CA ASP A 66 -26.65 32.34 -7.92
C ASP A 66 -26.33 31.53 -6.66
N MET A 67 -25.35 30.61 -6.74
CA MET A 67 -24.93 29.71 -5.64
C MET A 67 -26.02 28.74 -5.15
N GLN A 68 -27.05 28.52 -5.95
CA GLN A 68 -28.08 27.52 -5.65
C GLN A 68 -27.60 26.15 -6.10
N GLU A 69 -27.81 25.16 -5.23
CA GLU A 69 -27.48 23.77 -5.54
C GLU A 69 -28.27 23.27 -6.76
N ILE A 70 -27.57 22.59 -7.67
CA ILE A 70 -28.15 21.93 -8.84
C ILE A 70 -27.71 20.46 -8.90
N ALA A 71 -28.47 19.62 -9.61
CA ALA A 71 -28.12 18.21 -9.77
C ALA A 71 -26.72 18.06 -10.42
N PRO A 72 -25.90 17.08 -9.97
CA PRO A 72 -26.18 16.03 -8.99
C PRO A 72 -26.02 16.44 -7.51
N GLY A 73 -25.76 17.69 -7.20
CA GLY A 73 -25.57 18.18 -5.84
C GLY A 73 -24.13 18.02 -5.36
N ILE A 74 -23.94 17.39 -4.21
CA ILE A 74 -22.62 17.20 -3.60
C ILE A 74 -21.88 16.04 -4.24
N ILE A 75 -20.64 16.27 -4.62
CA ILE A 75 -19.70 15.26 -5.11
C ILE A 75 -18.65 14.99 -4.03
N ASP A 76 -18.80 13.89 -3.34
CA ASP A 76 -18.05 13.54 -2.14
C ASP A 76 -17.14 12.29 -2.31
N HIS A 77 -17.12 11.67 -3.50
CA HIS A 77 -16.33 10.46 -3.76
C HIS A 77 -16.47 9.39 -2.66
N LYS A 78 -17.70 8.91 -2.42
CA LYS A 78 -18.02 7.90 -1.39
C LYS A 78 -17.17 6.62 -1.48
N GLU A 79 -16.67 6.29 -2.66
CA GLU A 79 -15.77 5.15 -2.92
C GLU A 79 -14.40 5.30 -2.24
N TRP A 80 -14.04 6.54 -1.87
CA TRP A 80 -12.78 6.84 -1.20
C TRP A 80 -12.88 6.46 0.27
N THR A 81 -12.15 5.40 0.66
CA THR A 81 -12.15 4.92 2.03
C THR A 81 -10.72 4.81 2.57
N PRO A 82 -10.51 4.93 3.90
CA PRO A 82 -9.18 4.76 4.50
C PRO A 82 -8.55 3.41 4.18
N ASP A 83 -9.35 2.34 4.11
CA ASP A 83 -8.89 0.97 3.87
C ASP A 83 -8.27 0.78 2.48
N ASN A 84 -8.70 1.57 1.50
CA ASN A 84 -8.13 1.51 0.15
C ASN A 84 -6.76 2.20 0.04
N GLY A 85 -6.38 3.02 1.02
CA GLY A 85 -5.09 3.72 1.04
C GLY A 85 -4.78 4.43 -0.28
N ARG A 86 -3.59 4.22 -0.81
CA ARG A 86 -3.15 4.80 -2.09
C ARG A 86 -3.91 4.29 -3.33
N ASN A 87 -4.64 3.18 -3.22
CA ASN A 87 -5.43 2.63 -4.32
C ASN A 87 -6.73 3.40 -4.56
N ASN A 88 -7.14 4.30 -3.68
CA ASN A 88 -8.32 5.13 -3.87
C ASN A 88 -8.32 5.87 -5.22
N ALA A 89 -7.20 6.43 -5.65
CA ALA A 89 -7.09 7.15 -6.91
C ALA A 89 -7.41 6.29 -8.15
N LEU A 90 -7.16 4.98 -8.06
CA LEU A 90 -7.51 4.02 -9.13
C LEU A 90 -9.01 3.71 -9.20
N ARG A 91 -9.77 3.98 -8.12
CA ARG A 91 -11.18 3.58 -7.97
C ARG A 91 -12.17 4.65 -8.40
N ILE A 92 -11.75 5.90 -8.52
CA ILE A 92 -12.60 7.04 -8.90
C ILE A 92 -12.34 7.47 -10.34
N ASN A 93 -13.35 8.06 -10.97
CA ASN A 93 -13.23 8.48 -12.39
C ASN A 93 -12.63 9.89 -12.57
N GLY A 94 -12.27 10.54 -11.50
CA GLY A 94 -11.65 11.87 -11.48
C GLY A 94 -11.38 12.29 -10.05
N LEU A 95 -10.36 13.11 -9.88
CA LEU A 95 -9.98 13.67 -8.59
C LEU A 95 -10.72 14.98 -8.38
N GLY A 96 -11.92 15.02 -7.90
CA GLY A 96 -12.77 16.19 -7.76
C GLY A 96 -12.10 17.51 -7.35
N ALA A 97 -12.87 18.55 -7.20
CA ALA A 97 -12.40 19.87 -6.76
C ALA A 97 -12.61 20.05 -5.23
N PRO A 98 -11.85 20.94 -4.55
CA PRO A 98 -10.59 21.51 -5.05
C PRO A 98 -9.46 20.50 -4.97
N ARG A 99 -8.43 20.72 -5.78
CA ARG A 99 -7.16 19.96 -5.75
C ARG A 99 -6.04 20.87 -5.24
N ALA A 100 -5.30 20.38 -4.29
CA ALA A 100 -4.16 21.09 -3.74
C ALA A 100 -2.93 20.17 -3.68
N PHE A 101 -1.75 20.74 -3.81
CA PHE A 101 -0.52 19.99 -3.98
C PHE A 101 0.60 20.57 -3.13
N TYR A 102 1.46 19.70 -2.61
CA TYR A 102 2.73 20.09 -2.03
C TYR A 102 3.71 20.40 -3.16
N THR A 103 4.04 21.67 -3.34
CA THR A 103 4.80 22.20 -4.50
C THR A 103 6.12 21.47 -4.79
N PRO A 104 6.95 21.09 -3.79
CA PRO A 104 8.19 20.35 -4.09
C PRO A 104 7.95 19.04 -4.83
N ILE A 105 6.96 18.24 -4.41
CA ILE A 105 6.60 16.98 -5.09
C ILE A 105 6.03 17.26 -6.48
N LEU A 106 5.20 18.28 -6.60
CA LEU A 106 4.61 18.67 -7.89
C LEU A 106 5.69 19.09 -8.92
N ARG A 107 6.74 19.79 -8.48
CA ARG A 107 7.89 20.16 -9.31
C ARG A 107 8.71 18.96 -9.77
N GLU A 108 8.85 17.95 -8.91
CA GLU A 108 9.56 16.71 -9.24
C GLU A 108 8.80 15.88 -10.28
N ILE A 109 7.52 15.66 -10.06
CA ILE A 109 6.68 14.80 -10.91
C ILE A 109 6.38 15.44 -12.26
N LYS A 110 6.13 16.74 -12.29
CA LYS A 110 5.64 17.55 -13.43
C LYS A 110 4.24 17.14 -13.90
N VAL A 111 3.48 18.11 -14.37
CA VAL A 111 2.14 17.90 -14.92
C VAL A 111 2.24 17.59 -16.42
N PRO A 112 1.54 16.58 -16.94
CA PRO A 112 1.50 16.32 -18.38
C PRO A 112 1.01 17.55 -19.17
N ASN A 113 1.68 17.89 -20.27
CA ASN A 113 1.29 19.01 -21.14
C ASN A 113 0.07 18.61 -22.00
N THR A 114 -1.09 18.55 -21.39
CA THR A 114 -2.37 18.22 -22.04
C THR A 114 -3.49 19.09 -21.47
N SER A 115 -4.61 19.19 -22.17
CA SER A 115 -5.80 19.95 -21.75
C SER A 115 -6.93 19.04 -21.25
N TYR A 116 -6.68 17.76 -21.05
CA TYR A 116 -7.63 16.81 -20.48
C TYR A 116 -6.92 15.71 -19.72
N GLY A 117 -7.36 15.44 -18.49
CA GLY A 117 -6.87 14.37 -17.65
C GLY A 117 -5.46 14.58 -17.09
N GLU A 118 -4.89 15.78 -17.23
CA GLU A 118 -3.62 16.19 -16.65
C GLU A 118 -3.64 16.07 -15.12
N ASP A 119 -4.75 16.46 -14.51
CA ASP A 119 -5.02 16.36 -13.09
C ASP A 119 -5.12 14.90 -12.62
N TYR A 120 -5.82 14.07 -13.40
CA TYR A 120 -5.99 12.66 -13.09
C TYR A 120 -4.68 11.88 -13.22
N ALA A 121 -3.93 12.11 -14.30
CA ALA A 121 -2.60 11.52 -14.49
C ALA A 121 -1.64 11.91 -13.36
N LEU A 122 -1.65 13.19 -12.98
CA LEU A 122 -0.85 13.70 -11.87
C LEU A 122 -1.24 13.05 -10.53
N GLY A 123 -2.52 12.96 -10.24
CA GLY A 123 -2.99 12.33 -9.01
C GLY A 123 -2.69 10.84 -8.93
N LEU A 124 -2.82 10.09 -10.03
CA LEU A 124 -2.38 8.71 -10.10
C LEU A 124 -0.88 8.60 -9.79
N LYS A 125 -0.04 9.41 -10.43
CA LYS A 125 1.41 9.41 -10.20
C LYS A 125 1.76 9.78 -8.76
N ILE A 126 1.11 10.78 -8.17
CA ILE A 126 1.29 11.12 -6.75
C ILE A 126 0.89 9.94 -5.86
N SER A 127 -0.25 9.30 -6.15
CA SER A 127 -0.75 8.17 -5.34
C SER A 127 0.12 6.92 -5.43
N HIS A 128 1.04 6.84 -6.40
CA HIS A 128 2.01 5.75 -6.52
C HIS A 128 2.93 5.69 -5.28
N ASP A 129 3.48 6.83 -4.89
CA ASP A 129 4.50 6.93 -3.85
C ASP A 129 4.02 7.66 -2.59
N TYR A 130 3.01 8.54 -2.71
CA TYR A 130 2.57 9.44 -1.66
C TYR A 130 1.10 9.25 -1.30
N GLN A 131 0.75 9.69 -0.09
CA GLN A 131 -0.63 9.75 0.37
C GLN A 131 -1.35 10.95 -0.27
N ILE A 132 -2.60 10.75 -0.70
CA ILE A 132 -3.54 11.81 -1.04
C ILE A 132 -4.48 12.00 0.16
N GLY A 133 -4.53 13.21 0.70
CA GLY A 133 -5.41 13.59 1.79
C GLY A 133 -6.83 13.89 1.30
N ARG A 134 -7.81 13.75 2.19
CA ARG A 134 -9.22 13.90 1.85
C ARG A 134 -9.92 14.87 2.81
N ILE A 135 -10.72 15.78 2.24
CA ILE A 135 -11.65 16.65 2.97
C ILE A 135 -13.07 16.25 2.56
N TYR A 136 -13.86 15.83 3.56
CA TYR A 136 -15.24 15.36 3.34
C TYR A 136 -16.27 16.46 3.40
N ASP A 137 -15.97 17.58 4.07
CA ASP A 137 -16.84 18.75 4.07
C ASP A 137 -16.79 19.48 2.73
N VAL A 138 -17.92 20.04 2.30
CA VAL A 138 -17.97 20.90 1.11
C VAL A 138 -17.16 22.16 1.37
N ILE A 139 -16.10 22.37 0.59
CA ILE A 139 -15.22 23.55 0.66
C ILE A 139 -15.08 24.28 -0.69
N TYR A 140 -15.80 23.82 -1.70
CA TYR A 140 -15.72 24.34 -3.06
C TYR A 140 -17.10 24.31 -3.73
N LEU A 141 -17.43 25.35 -4.49
CA LEU A 141 -18.66 25.46 -5.27
C LEU A 141 -18.30 25.47 -6.76
N CYS A 142 -18.66 24.39 -7.42
CA CYS A 142 -18.47 24.22 -8.87
C CYS A 142 -19.68 24.81 -9.61
N ARG A 143 -19.49 25.97 -10.23
CA ARG A 143 -20.56 26.70 -10.92
C ARG A 143 -20.75 26.18 -12.33
N ARG A 144 -21.98 25.78 -12.64
CA ARG A 144 -22.33 25.21 -13.95
C ARG A 144 -23.11 26.19 -14.82
N TRP A 145 -22.70 26.23 -16.09
CA TRP A 145 -23.36 27.03 -17.12
C TRP A 145 -23.12 26.39 -18.49
N GLU A 146 -23.80 26.88 -19.53
CA GLU A 146 -23.73 26.33 -20.89
C GLU A 146 -22.33 26.40 -21.53
N GLY A 147 -21.49 27.33 -21.08
CA GLY A 147 -20.12 27.52 -21.56
C GLY A 147 -19.05 26.67 -20.89
N ASN A 148 -19.41 25.79 -19.92
CA ASN A 148 -18.43 24.88 -19.34
C ASN A 148 -17.86 23.95 -20.43
N SER A 149 -16.57 23.71 -20.42
CA SER A 149 -15.84 22.92 -21.43
C SER A 149 -16.34 21.48 -21.59
N ASP A 150 -17.04 20.95 -20.59
CA ASP A 150 -17.61 19.59 -20.55
C ASP A 150 -19.13 19.57 -20.68
N ALA A 151 -19.82 20.72 -20.85
CA ALA A 151 -21.27 20.81 -20.80
C ALA A 151 -21.98 20.10 -21.98
N ALA A 152 -21.37 20.01 -23.13
CA ALA A 152 -21.98 19.45 -24.36
C ALA A 152 -20.99 18.66 -25.21
N LEU A 153 -20.25 17.75 -24.60
CA LEU A 153 -19.30 16.91 -25.34
C LEU A 153 -20.05 15.85 -26.16
N PRO A 154 -19.69 15.64 -27.45
CA PRO A 154 -20.16 14.51 -28.23
C PRO A 154 -19.78 13.17 -27.56
N VAL A 155 -20.62 12.13 -27.75
CA VAL A 155 -20.42 10.80 -27.18
C VAL A 155 -19.04 10.23 -27.56
N GLU A 156 -18.61 10.44 -28.78
CA GLU A 156 -17.29 10.02 -29.27
C GLU A 156 -16.16 10.64 -28.44
N LYS A 157 -16.29 11.93 -28.09
CA LYS A 157 -15.31 12.63 -27.27
C LYS A 157 -15.32 12.14 -25.83
N ILE A 158 -16.51 11.91 -25.26
CA ILE A 158 -16.65 11.30 -23.92
C ILE A 158 -15.98 9.93 -23.88
N ASN A 159 -16.21 9.08 -24.90
CA ASN A 159 -15.59 7.76 -24.99
C ASN A 159 -14.07 7.84 -25.14
N GLN A 160 -13.55 8.77 -25.94
CA GLN A 160 -12.09 9.00 -26.05
C GLN A 160 -11.49 9.42 -24.69
N ASN A 161 -12.16 10.31 -23.99
CA ASN A 161 -11.76 10.80 -22.69
C ASN A 161 -11.74 9.67 -21.64
N ASN A 162 -12.78 8.83 -21.62
CA ASN A 162 -12.85 7.67 -20.72
C ASN A 162 -11.76 6.64 -21.05
N LEU A 163 -11.56 6.33 -22.34
CA LEU A 163 -10.51 5.42 -22.79
C LEU A 163 -9.12 5.92 -22.39
N TYR A 164 -8.88 7.23 -22.47
CA TYR A 164 -7.62 7.83 -22.03
C TYR A 164 -7.39 7.60 -20.52
N LYS A 165 -8.39 7.87 -19.68
CA LYS A 165 -8.31 7.65 -18.24
C LYS A 165 -8.13 6.17 -17.90
N ASP A 166 -8.81 5.26 -18.60
CA ASP A 166 -8.67 3.82 -18.39
C ASP A 166 -7.26 3.33 -18.73
N ARG A 167 -6.66 3.86 -19.79
CA ARG A 167 -5.26 3.57 -20.13
C ARG A 167 -4.30 4.06 -19.04
N LEU A 168 -4.51 5.24 -18.48
CA LEU A 168 -3.71 5.76 -17.37
C LEU A 168 -3.82 4.85 -16.13
N ARG A 169 -5.04 4.40 -15.79
CA ARG A 169 -5.26 3.47 -14.67
C ARG A 169 -4.57 2.13 -14.90
N THR A 170 -4.72 1.56 -16.09
CA THR A 170 -4.11 0.29 -16.45
C THR A 170 -2.60 0.37 -16.32
N TRP A 171 -2.00 1.40 -16.90
CA TRP A 171 -0.56 1.60 -16.82
C TRP A 171 -0.06 1.80 -15.38
N GLU A 172 -0.76 2.61 -14.59
CA GLU A 172 -0.41 2.79 -13.17
C GLU A 172 -0.53 1.49 -12.37
N LEU A 173 -1.57 0.68 -12.65
CA LEU A 173 -1.74 -0.61 -12.00
C LEU A 173 -0.60 -1.59 -12.36
N GLU A 174 -0.21 -1.66 -13.63
CA GLU A 174 0.93 -2.46 -14.09
C GLU A 174 2.23 -2.04 -13.38
N GLN A 175 2.48 -0.74 -13.21
CA GLN A 175 3.66 -0.25 -12.49
C GLN A 175 3.65 -0.66 -11.01
N ARG A 176 2.48 -0.64 -10.35
CA ARG A 176 2.35 -1.09 -8.95
C ARG A 176 2.60 -2.59 -8.80
N ILE A 177 2.09 -3.39 -9.72
CA ILE A 177 2.33 -4.84 -9.74
C ILE A 177 3.82 -5.11 -9.91
N LEU A 178 4.47 -4.50 -10.90
CA LEU A 178 5.91 -4.66 -11.14
C LEU A 178 6.77 -4.23 -9.93
N GLN A 179 6.40 -3.13 -9.26
CA GLN A 179 7.07 -2.70 -8.05
C GLN A 179 6.91 -3.72 -6.91
N GLN A 180 5.73 -4.31 -6.78
CA GLN A 180 5.46 -5.34 -5.78
C GLN A 180 6.26 -6.61 -6.05
N GLU A 181 6.29 -7.10 -7.28
CA GLU A 181 7.08 -8.27 -7.70
C GLU A 181 8.57 -8.08 -7.40
N THR A 182 9.15 -6.94 -7.81
CA THR A 182 10.55 -6.61 -7.52
C THR A 182 10.85 -6.56 -6.02
N THR A 183 9.89 -6.10 -5.22
CA THR A 183 10.03 -6.07 -3.76
C THR A 183 10.01 -7.46 -3.17
N LEU A 184 9.15 -8.35 -3.65
CA LEU A 184 9.09 -9.76 -3.21
C LEU A 184 10.37 -10.50 -3.56
N GLU A 185 10.90 -10.37 -4.77
CA GLU A 185 12.19 -10.96 -5.17
C GLU A 185 13.34 -10.52 -4.26
N LYS A 186 13.43 -9.23 -3.94
CA LYS A 186 14.44 -8.71 -3.00
C LYS A 186 14.30 -9.29 -1.60
N ILE A 187 13.07 -9.52 -1.15
CA ILE A 187 12.81 -10.12 0.17
C ILE A 187 13.18 -11.61 0.14
N GLN A 188 12.81 -12.34 -0.89
CA GLN A 188 13.21 -13.74 -1.07
C GLN A 188 14.73 -13.91 -1.07
N GLN A 189 15.45 -13.06 -1.79
CA GLN A 189 16.92 -13.06 -1.77
C GLN A 189 17.49 -12.82 -0.37
N LYS A 190 16.94 -11.87 0.39
CA LYS A 190 17.36 -11.61 1.77
C LYS A 190 17.06 -12.79 2.71
N ILE A 191 15.92 -13.46 2.53
CA ILE A 191 15.53 -14.64 3.31
C ILE A 191 16.53 -15.78 3.04
N GLU A 192 16.88 -16.02 1.79
CA GLU A 192 17.86 -17.04 1.43
C GLU A 192 19.24 -16.72 1.99
N GLN A 193 19.70 -15.46 1.89
CA GLN A 193 20.95 -15.01 2.50
C GLN A 193 20.95 -15.18 4.03
N LEU A 194 19.86 -14.83 4.70
CA LEU A 194 19.73 -15.07 6.13
C LEU A 194 19.82 -16.55 6.46
N PHE A 195 19.14 -17.40 5.71
CA PHE A 195 19.15 -18.83 5.91
C PHE A 195 20.56 -19.40 5.79
N GLN A 196 21.25 -19.09 4.69
CA GLN A 196 22.63 -19.53 4.44
C GLN A 196 23.57 -19.06 5.55
N LYS A 197 23.50 -17.79 5.93
CA LYS A 197 24.31 -17.22 7.00
C LYS A 197 24.05 -17.93 8.32
N GLN A 198 22.79 -18.07 8.74
CA GLN A 198 22.42 -18.66 10.04
C GLN A 198 22.77 -20.14 10.13
N THR A 199 22.59 -20.90 9.07
CA THR A 199 22.93 -22.33 9.04
C THR A 199 24.45 -22.61 8.96
N LEU A 200 25.26 -21.59 8.65
CA LEU A 200 26.72 -21.69 8.65
C LEU A 200 27.35 -21.14 9.93
N SER A 201 26.87 -20.02 10.45
CA SER A 201 27.51 -19.28 11.55
C SER A 201 26.88 -19.49 12.93
N TRP A 202 25.63 -19.83 13.01
CA TRP A 202 24.95 -20.10 14.28
C TRP A 202 25.04 -21.59 14.61
N GLU A 203 25.90 -21.98 15.56
CA GLU A 203 26.26 -23.38 15.83
C GLU A 203 25.04 -24.27 16.10
N LEU A 204 24.07 -23.80 16.89
CA LEU A 204 22.83 -24.53 17.16
C LEU A 204 22.05 -24.86 15.86
N ALA A 205 21.87 -23.87 15.00
CA ALA A 205 21.16 -24.05 13.74
C ALA A 205 21.98 -24.98 12.81
N LYS A 206 23.27 -24.72 12.66
CA LYS A 206 24.19 -25.51 11.83
C LYS A 206 24.12 -26.99 12.18
N GLU A 207 24.34 -27.35 13.45
CA GLU A 207 24.28 -28.77 13.88
C GLU A 207 22.93 -29.41 13.61
N ASN A 208 21.83 -28.69 13.87
CA ASN A 208 20.49 -29.24 13.69
C ASN A 208 20.08 -29.40 12.23
N TYR A 209 20.50 -28.49 11.34
CA TYR A 209 20.29 -28.63 9.90
C TYR A 209 21.19 -29.73 9.30
N GLN A 210 22.43 -29.87 9.75
CA GLN A 210 23.28 -30.99 9.36
C GLN A 210 22.70 -32.34 9.79
N ALA A 211 22.18 -32.42 11.01
CA ALA A 211 21.50 -33.62 11.49
C ALA A 211 20.24 -33.94 10.67
N LEU A 212 19.42 -32.93 10.33
CA LEU A 212 18.25 -33.12 9.47
C LEU A 212 18.65 -33.73 8.12
N GLU A 213 19.70 -33.24 7.47
CA GLU A 213 20.14 -33.75 6.18
C GLU A 213 20.72 -35.17 6.33
N GLN A 214 21.51 -35.44 7.37
CA GLN A 214 22.07 -36.78 7.64
C GLN A 214 20.96 -37.83 7.82
N TYR A 215 19.87 -37.50 8.48
CA TYR A 215 18.76 -38.40 8.75
C TYR A 215 17.67 -38.41 7.68
N ARG A 216 17.75 -37.56 6.67
CA ARG A 216 16.78 -37.45 5.58
C ARG A 216 16.56 -38.75 4.83
N SER A 217 17.61 -39.54 4.59
CA SER A 217 17.52 -40.85 3.93
C SER A 217 16.75 -41.91 4.73
N ARG A 218 16.47 -41.63 6.03
CA ARG A 218 15.68 -42.49 6.92
C ARG A 218 14.20 -42.11 6.97
N THR A 219 13.76 -41.23 6.11
CA THR A 219 12.34 -40.91 5.95
C THR A 219 11.57 -42.11 5.46
N LYS A 220 10.44 -42.42 6.08
CA LYS A 220 9.57 -43.51 5.68
C LYS A 220 8.19 -42.95 5.35
N GLU A 221 7.72 -43.24 4.14
CA GLU A 221 6.35 -42.92 3.76
C GLU A 221 5.41 -44.05 4.21
N ILE A 222 4.32 -43.70 4.84
CA ILE A 222 3.24 -44.60 5.24
C ILE A 222 1.95 -44.13 4.58
N SER A 223 1.33 -45.00 3.78
CA SER A 223 0.03 -44.77 3.16
C SER A 223 -1.00 -45.70 3.77
N LYS A 224 -2.15 -45.18 4.16
CA LYS A 224 -3.29 -45.96 4.64
C LYS A 224 -4.55 -45.53 3.89
N TRP A 225 -5.26 -46.50 3.35
CA TRP A 225 -6.50 -46.29 2.61
C TRP A 225 -7.71 -46.55 3.50
N PHE A 226 -8.71 -45.65 3.45
CA PHE A 226 -10.00 -45.78 4.12
C PHE A 226 -11.10 -45.60 3.06
N GLY A 227 -11.62 -46.72 2.57
CA GLY A 227 -12.54 -46.71 1.44
C GLY A 227 -11.88 -46.14 0.19
N ASN A 228 -12.47 -45.10 -0.40
CA ASN A 228 -11.94 -44.39 -1.58
C ASN A 228 -10.98 -43.23 -1.23
N GLN A 229 -10.68 -42.99 0.06
CA GLN A 229 -9.80 -41.92 0.52
C GLN A 229 -8.48 -42.51 1.04
N GLY A 230 -7.37 -42.07 0.46
CA GLY A 230 -6.02 -42.39 0.91
C GLY A 230 -5.45 -41.28 1.80
N LEU A 231 -4.82 -41.66 2.93
CA LEU A 231 -3.99 -40.80 3.73
C LEU A 231 -2.54 -41.22 3.56
N ALA A 232 -1.68 -40.27 3.17
CA ALA A 232 -0.24 -40.47 3.13
C ALA A 232 0.41 -39.65 4.23
N ALA A 233 1.36 -40.24 4.94
CA ALA A 233 2.17 -39.56 5.96
C ALA A 233 3.63 -39.88 5.79
N ASN A 234 4.49 -38.86 5.89
CA ASN A 234 5.94 -39.02 5.90
C ASN A 234 6.45 -39.01 7.35
N LEU A 235 7.13 -40.06 7.74
CA LEU A 235 7.80 -40.15 9.04
C LEU A 235 9.26 -39.74 8.87
N PHE A 236 9.63 -38.67 9.58
CA PHE A 236 11.00 -38.14 9.59
C PHE A 236 11.70 -38.50 10.90
N LEU A 237 12.88 -39.08 10.82
CA LEU A 237 13.75 -39.27 11.96
C LEU A 237 14.60 -38.00 12.15
N ASN A 238 14.39 -37.29 13.26
CA ASN A 238 15.21 -36.11 13.61
C ASN A 238 15.52 -36.14 15.14
N PRO A 239 16.57 -36.84 15.58
CA PRO A 239 16.92 -36.96 16.99
C PRO A 239 17.24 -35.64 17.68
N LYS A 240 17.84 -34.68 16.98
CA LYS A 240 18.18 -33.36 17.53
C LYS A 240 16.96 -32.52 17.90
N ARG A 241 15.78 -32.90 17.41
CA ARG A 241 14.54 -32.22 17.70
C ARG A 241 13.90 -32.60 19.03
N ILE A 242 14.42 -33.60 19.73
CA ILE A 242 13.84 -34.10 20.97
C ILE A 242 13.67 -32.98 22.04
N LEU A 243 14.62 -32.05 22.12
CA LEU A 243 14.56 -30.91 23.06
C LEU A 243 13.36 -29.99 22.78
N SER A 244 13.08 -29.74 21.52
CA SER A 244 11.94 -28.92 21.09
C SER A 244 10.61 -29.67 21.19
N ALA A 245 10.60 -30.97 20.90
CA ALA A 245 9.40 -31.80 20.93
C ALA A 245 8.93 -32.16 22.37
N THR A 246 9.85 -32.17 23.31
CA THR A 246 9.56 -32.50 24.74
C THR A 246 9.36 -31.26 25.62
N ALA A 247 9.38 -30.06 25.02
CA ALA A 247 9.11 -28.82 25.76
C ALA A 247 7.73 -28.84 26.42
N GLN A 248 7.67 -28.47 27.70
CA GLN A 248 6.40 -28.39 28.40
C GLN A 248 5.53 -27.25 27.88
N THR A 249 4.31 -27.57 27.47
CA THR A 249 3.35 -26.65 26.88
C THR A 249 2.11 -26.40 27.71
N ASN A 250 2.09 -26.85 28.98
CA ASN A 250 0.99 -26.57 29.90
C ASN A 250 0.93 -25.07 30.23
N THR A 251 -0.25 -24.55 30.52
CA THR A 251 -0.51 -23.14 30.76
C THR A 251 0.39 -22.54 31.84
N ALA A 252 0.64 -23.25 32.95
CA ALA A 252 1.49 -22.78 34.04
C ALA A 252 2.94 -22.58 33.57
N SER A 253 3.50 -23.54 32.82
CA SER A 253 4.87 -23.46 32.27
C SER A 253 5.01 -22.36 31.20
N ILE A 254 3.98 -22.12 30.41
CA ILE A 254 3.96 -21.03 29.42
C ILE A 254 3.99 -19.67 30.10
N HIS A 255 3.18 -19.47 31.14
CA HIS A 255 3.13 -18.20 31.89
C HIS A 255 4.37 -17.92 32.73
N SER A 256 5.07 -18.94 33.21
CA SER A 256 6.24 -18.77 34.07
C SER A 256 7.56 -18.49 33.33
N ARG A 257 7.62 -18.69 32.00
CA ARG A 257 8.85 -18.52 31.25
C ARG A 257 8.79 -17.28 30.33
N PRO A 258 9.92 -16.58 30.13
CA PRO A 258 10.00 -15.53 29.15
C PRO A 258 9.67 -16.06 27.74
N CYS A 259 8.96 -15.28 26.94
CA CYS A 259 8.66 -15.65 25.56
C CYS A 259 9.94 -15.65 24.72
N PHE A 260 10.38 -16.82 24.28
CA PHE A 260 11.60 -16.98 23.46
C PHE A 260 11.50 -16.38 22.05
N LEU A 261 10.30 -16.03 21.60
CA LEU A 261 10.07 -15.34 20.32
C LEU A 261 10.20 -13.82 20.43
N CYS A 262 10.13 -13.26 21.65
CA CYS A 262 10.36 -11.84 21.85
C CYS A 262 11.84 -11.49 21.64
N GLN A 263 12.11 -10.40 20.95
CA GLN A 263 13.47 -9.98 20.58
C GLN A 263 14.42 -9.90 21.78
N THR A 264 13.94 -9.45 22.93
CA THR A 264 14.72 -9.34 24.18
C THR A 264 15.18 -10.67 24.77
N ASN A 265 14.54 -11.78 24.38
CA ASN A 265 14.78 -13.12 24.97
C ASN A 265 15.39 -14.09 23.95
N ARG A 266 15.69 -13.64 22.73
CA ARG A 266 16.30 -14.47 21.69
C ARG A 266 17.80 -14.60 21.91
N PRO A 267 18.42 -15.71 21.44
CA PRO A 267 19.87 -15.79 21.34
C PRO A 267 20.46 -14.62 20.51
N GLN A 268 21.61 -14.11 20.92
CA GLN A 268 22.26 -12.98 20.20
C GLN A 268 22.63 -13.35 18.76
N GLU A 269 22.90 -14.62 18.50
CA GLU A 269 23.22 -15.17 17.19
C GLU A 269 22.01 -15.25 16.25
N GLN A 270 20.79 -15.25 16.79
CA GLN A 270 19.57 -15.38 15.98
C GLN A 270 19.21 -14.06 15.30
N GLU A 271 19.60 -13.91 14.05
CA GLU A 271 19.26 -12.78 13.22
C GLU A 271 17.85 -12.91 12.63
N PHE A 272 17.31 -11.80 12.13
CA PHE A 272 15.98 -11.74 11.54
C PHE A 272 15.89 -10.76 10.38
N ILE A 273 14.88 -10.93 9.53
CA ILE A 273 14.47 -9.96 8.52
C ILE A 273 13.15 -9.36 8.95
N SER A 274 13.06 -8.03 8.93
CA SER A 274 11.80 -7.32 9.14
C SER A 274 11.02 -7.23 7.85
N TYR A 275 9.76 -7.62 7.88
CA TYR A 275 8.81 -7.45 6.79
C TYR A 275 7.47 -6.99 7.32
N ARG A 276 7.00 -5.80 6.92
CA ARG A 276 5.79 -5.17 7.46
C ARG A 276 5.80 -5.17 9.00
N ASN A 277 4.80 -5.77 9.64
CA ASN A 277 4.67 -5.89 11.10
C ASN A 277 5.35 -7.14 11.68
N TYR A 278 6.01 -7.93 10.86
CA TYR A 278 6.56 -9.24 11.24
C TYR A 278 8.08 -9.26 11.17
N GLN A 279 8.63 -10.27 11.80
CA GLN A 279 10.04 -10.67 11.72
C GLN A 279 10.10 -12.14 11.28
N ILE A 280 10.97 -12.42 10.32
CA ILE A 280 11.22 -13.76 9.78
C ILE A 280 12.53 -14.24 10.37
N LEU A 281 12.49 -15.38 11.05
CA LEU A 281 13.62 -15.99 11.76
C LEU A 281 13.88 -17.39 11.20
N VAL A 282 15.13 -17.82 11.16
CA VAL A 282 15.45 -19.22 10.92
C VAL A 282 15.09 -20.03 12.16
N ASN A 283 14.33 -21.10 11.99
CA ASN A 283 13.99 -21.99 13.09
C ASN A 283 15.20 -22.92 13.39
N PRO A 284 15.80 -22.86 14.59
CA PRO A 284 16.99 -23.68 14.91
C PRO A 284 16.70 -25.16 15.11
N TYR A 285 15.41 -25.56 15.19
CA TYR A 285 14.99 -26.97 15.30
C TYR A 285 14.18 -27.35 14.05
N PRO A 286 14.82 -27.56 12.89
CA PRO A 286 14.11 -27.71 11.62
C PRO A 286 13.31 -29.00 11.52
N ILE A 287 12.15 -28.91 10.86
CA ILE A 287 11.40 -30.06 10.33
C ILE A 287 11.62 -30.19 8.82
N PHE A 288 11.81 -29.06 8.15
CA PHE A 288 11.96 -28.95 6.71
C PHE A 288 13.32 -28.39 6.36
N LYS A 289 13.75 -28.61 5.12
CA LYS A 289 15.02 -28.09 4.59
C LYS A 289 15.16 -26.57 4.77
N HIS A 290 14.09 -25.83 4.54
CA HIS A 290 13.97 -24.41 4.83
C HIS A 290 12.85 -24.25 5.85
N HIS A 291 13.19 -23.97 7.11
CA HIS A 291 12.21 -23.83 8.19
C HIS A 291 12.36 -22.48 8.89
N PHE A 292 11.37 -21.64 8.69
CA PHE A 292 11.31 -20.31 9.27
C PHE A 292 10.21 -20.20 10.33
N THR A 293 10.36 -19.24 11.21
CA THR A 293 9.33 -18.82 12.16
C THR A 293 9.00 -17.36 11.89
N ILE A 294 7.73 -17.07 11.62
CA ILE A 294 7.23 -15.70 11.41
C ILE A 294 6.63 -15.24 12.74
N VAL A 295 7.10 -14.12 13.26
CA VAL A 295 6.66 -13.55 14.55
C VAL A 295 6.25 -12.10 14.37
N ASP A 296 5.26 -11.67 15.13
CA ASP A 296 4.90 -10.25 15.22
C ASP A 296 6.03 -9.46 15.90
N LYS A 297 6.24 -8.20 15.53
CA LYS A 297 7.22 -7.31 16.19
C LYS A 297 6.87 -7.04 17.65
N GLU A 298 5.58 -7.08 17.97
CA GLU A 298 5.06 -6.91 19.30
C GLU A 298 4.68 -8.27 19.90
N HIS A 299 4.81 -8.39 21.22
CA HIS A 299 4.36 -9.59 21.91
C HIS A 299 2.84 -9.72 21.85
N LYS A 300 2.36 -10.77 21.19
CA LYS A 300 0.92 -11.10 21.07
C LYS A 300 0.67 -12.56 21.42
N SER A 301 -0.55 -12.85 21.87
CA SER A 301 -0.99 -14.24 22.06
C SER A 301 -0.90 -15.02 20.75
N GLN A 302 -0.55 -16.30 20.81
CA GLN A 302 -0.53 -17.21 19.66
C GLN A 302 -1.94 -17.64 19.20
N SER A 303 -3.01 -17.18 19.87
CA SER A 303 -4.38 -17.45 19.44
C SER A 303 -4.66 -16.84 18.07
N ILE A 304 -5.23 -17.62 17.16
CA ILE A 304 -5.68 -17.20 15.83
C ILE A 304 -7.12 -16.67 15.84
N VAL A 305 -7.82 -16.81 16.96
CA VAL A 305 -9.21 -16.38 17.09
C VAL A 305 -9.30 -14.86 16.96
N GLY A 306 -10.09 -14.39 16.01
CA GLY A 306 -10.26 -12.96 15.71
C GLY A 306 -9.11 -12.33 14.90
N ARG A 307 -8.14 -13.12 14.41
CA ARG A 307 -6.96 -12.63 13.67
C ARG A 307 -6.94 -13.07 12.20
N PHE A 308 -8.08 -13.07 11.57
CA PHE A 308 -8.19 -13.48 10.18
C PHE A 308 -7.34 -12.60 9.23
N LYS A 309 -7.23 -11.30 9.53
CA LYS A 309 -6.39 -10.37 8.76
C LYS A 309 -4.91 -10.76 8.84
N ASP A 310 -4.41 -11.08 10.04
CA ASP A 310 -3.02 -11.52 10.24
C ASP A 310 -2.74 -12.82 9.44
N MET A 311 -3.70 -13.73 9.38
CA MET A 311 -3.55 -14.97 8.60
C MET A 311 -3.45 -14.71 7.10
N ILE A 312 -4.22 -13.75 6.56
CA ILE A 312 -4.10 -13.33 5.16
C ILE A 312 -2.73 -12.72 4.90
N GLU A 313 -2.24 -11.85 5.80
CA GLU A 313 -0.91 -11.24 5.65
C GLU A 313 0.22 -12.29 5.69
N PHE A 314 0.05 -13.40 6.42
CA PHE A 314 1.02 -14.51 6.40
C PHE A 314 1.07 -15.22 5.05
N THR A 315 -0.02 -15.33 4.32
CA THR A 315 -0.03 -15.94 2.98
C THR A 315 0.77 -15.12 1.95
N ASP A 316 0.89 -13.81 2.15
CA ASP A 316 1.72 -12.94 1.30
C ASP A 316 3.23 -13.14 1.54
N ILE A 317 3.62 -13.81 2.65
CA ILE A 317 5.02 -14.03 3.03
C ILE A 317 5.49 -15.43 2.60
N MET A 318 4.55 -16.37 2.45
CA MET A 318 4.83 -17.76 2.07
C MET A 318 4.96 -17.91 0.56
#